data_921bcec0566c098fa176be31a16f2edc
#
_entry.id   921bcec0566c098fa176be31a16f2edc
#
_cell.length_a   1.000
_cell.length_b   1.000
_cell.length_c   1.000
_cell.angle_alpha   90.00
_cell.angle_beta   90.00
_cell.angle_gamma   90.00
#
_symmetry.space_group_name_H-M   'P 1'
#
loop_
_entity.id
_entity.type
_entity.pdbx_description
1 polymer ?
#
loop_
_entity_poly.entity_id
_entity_poly.type
_entity_poly.pdbx_seq_one_letter_code
_entity_poly.pdbx_strand_id
1 'polypeptide(L)'
;NEVSFDNEERNAVIGNVYTNLEYEDLQVSCSEAWCKPELQKDHWGYITLNTNISKNTTEKTRKAKIVISNKTKTLSFTMNVSQSGVKFVPSQTKVGFDKNQSNKTISINTNIDWEASSNQSWCTISRNGNNLTIRATPYSGSTANRKATISFKGLSTKIEVDQSKYALGDEYNENGVKGEVVYMNDTVRYIKKEVGESIWSTENVETGANDKYDGMKNMAVIKKISGWKNLYPAFALCDALNTSGVTGWYLPAYYELSNRIRPANGTYWSSSES
;
A
#
# COMPACT_ATOMS: atom_id res chain seq x y z
N ASN A 1 -29.89 20.88 -2.66
CA ASN A 1 -29.31 20.45 -3.95
C ASN A 1 -27.78 20.47 -3.85
N GLU A 2 -27.14 19.48 -4.44
CA GLU A 2 -25.68 19.35 -4.47
C GLU A 2 -25.23 19.07 -5.91
N VAL A 3 -24.12 19.71 -6.33
CA VAL A 3 -23.47 19.47 -7.61
C VAL A 3 -22.02 19.08 -7.33
N SER A 4 -21.54 18.02 -7.99
CA SER A 4 -20.19 17.50 -7.80
C SER A 4 -19.38 17.58 -9.08
N PHE A 5 -18.11 17.97 -8.96
CA PHE A 5 -17.13 18.07 -10.03
C PHE A 5 -15.93 17.16 -9.73
N ASP A 6 -15.24 16.72 -10.79
CA ASP A 6 -13.90 16.16 -10.67
C ASP A 6 -12.87 17.26 -10.33
N ASN A 7 -11.60 16.89 -10.25
CA ASN A 7 -10.53 17.82 -9.86
C ASN A 7 -10.15 18.85 -10.94
N GLU A 8 -10.65 18.71 -12.18
CA GLU A 8 -10.24 19.58 -13.30
C GLU A 8 -10.96 20.93 -13.26
N GLU A 9 -10.33 21.93 -13.89
CA GLU A 9 -11.00 23.22 -14.12
C GLU A 9 -12.05 23.09 -15.20
N ARG A 10 -13.12 23.83 -15.05
CA ARG A 10 -14.17 23.91 -16.09
C ARG A 10 -15.09 25.09 -15.92
N ASN A 11 -15.71 25.47 -17.06
CA ASN A 11 -16.93 26.24 -17.08
C ASN A 11 -18.11 25.29 -17.21
N ALA A 12 -19.08 25.43 -16.33
CA ALA A 12 -20.23 24.54 -16.29
C ALA A 12 -21.53 25.31 -16.12
N VAL A 13 -22.55 24.89 -16.86
CA VAL A 13 -23.95 25.28 -16.59
C VAL A 13 -24.43 24.36 -15.48
N ILE A 14 -24.77 24.91 -14.32
CA ILE A 14 -25.22 24.15 -13.16
C ILE A 14 -26.71 23.86 -13.24
N GLY A 15 -27.49 24.80 -13.79
CA GLY A 15 -28.93 24.64 -13.94
C GLY A 15 -29.65 25.92 -14.36
N ASN A 16 -30.95 25.79 -14.53
CA ASN A 16 -31.85 26.91 -14.80
C ASN A 16 -32.38 27.51 -13.50
N VAL A 17 -32.53 28.83 -13.50
CA VAL A 17 -33.13 29.58 -12.39
C VAL A 17 -34.54 29.97 -12.76
N TYR A 18 -35.52 29.38 -12.11
CA TYR A 18 -36.95 29.71 -12.27
C TYR A 18 -37.37 30.64 -11.15
N THR A 19 -37.80 31.83 -11.51
CA THR A 19 -38.17 32.89 -10.55
C THR A 19 -39.20 33.83 -11.16
N ASN A 20 -39.97 34.50 -10.31
CA ASN A 20 -40.85 35.61 -10.67
C ASN A 20 -40.21 36.98 -10.39
N LEU A 21 -38.91 37.00 -10.02
CA LEU A 21 -38.17 38.24 -9.81
C LEU A 21 -37.56 38.69 -11.13
N GLU A 22 -37.34 39.98 -11.28
CA GLU A 22 -36.60 40.53 -12.42
C GLU A 22 -35.11 40.12 -12.33
N TYR A 23 -34.49 39.90 -13.48
CA TYR A 23 -33.08 39.48 -13.55
C TYR A 23 -32.14 40.46 -12.83
N GLU A 24 -32.45 41.75 -12.96
CA GLU A 24 -31.69 42.86 -12.37
C GLU A 24 -31.73 42.87 -10.84
N ASP A 25 -32.71 42.20 -10.24
CA ASP A 25 -32.87 42.07 -8.78
C ASP A 25 -32.13 40.85 -8.21
N LEU A 26 -31.66 39.99 -9.08
CA LEU A 26 -30.91 38.80 -8.64
C LEU A 26 -29.44 39.09 -8.40
N GLN A 27 -28.89 38.45 -7.38
CA GLN A 27 -27.48 38.42 -7.05
C GLN A 27 -27.01 36.97 -6.85
N VAL A 28 -25.81 36.68 -7.23
CA VAL A 28 -25.20 35.40 -6.97
C VAL A 28 -23.86 35.60 -6.29
N SER A 29 -23.54 34.73 -5.32
CA SER A 29 -22.30 34.73 -4.59
C SER A 29 -21.86 33.31 -4.30
N CYS A 30 -20.56 33.12 -4.00
CA CYS A 30 -20.04 31.84 -3.55
C CYS A 30 -19.19 32.04 -2.30
N SER A 31 -19.20 31.06 -1.42
CA SER A 31 -18.40 31.06 -0.18
C SER A 31 -16.90 30.93 -0.44
N GLU A 32 -16.49 30.48 -1.62
CA GLU A 32 -15.11 30.09 -1.93
C GLU A 32 -14.65 30.66 -3.28
N ALA A 33 -13.43 31.18 -3.30
CA ALA A 33 -12.86 31.85 -4.49
C ALA A 33 -12.61 30.91 -5.68
N TRP A 34 -12.53 29.61 -5.45
CA TRP A 34 -12.30 28.62 -6.51
C TRP A 34 -13.56 28.29 -7.34
N CYS A 35 -14.73 28.71 -6.88
CA CYS A 35 -16.02 28.54 -7.52
C CYS A 35 -16.60 29.94 -7.78
N LYS A 36 -16.65 30.35 -9.04
CA LYS A 36 -17.11 31.67 -9.47
C LYS A 36 -18.43 31.56 -10.23
N PRO A 37 -19.56 31.63 -9.54
CA PRO A 37 -20.88 31.57 -10.18
C PRO A 37 -21.22 32.88 -10.88
N GLU A 38 -21.99 32.75 -11.96
CA GLU A 38 -22.55 33.85 -12.74
C GLU A 38 -23.94 33.49 -13.19
N LEU A 39 -24.87 34.48 -13.13
CA LEU A 39 -26.17 34.35 -13.74
C LEU A 39 -26.14 34.92 -15.15
N GLN A 40 -26.70 34.17 -16.12
CA GLN A 40 -26.83 34.61 -17.49
C GLN A 40 -28.28 34.54 -17.95
N LYS A 41 -28.77 35.62 -18.55
CA LYS A 41 -30.11 35.69 -19.17
C LYS A 41 -29.97 35.66 -20.67
N ASP A 42 -30.67 34.76 -21.31
CA ASP A 42 -30.69 34.69 -22.75
C ASP A 42 -31.73 35.68 -23.34
N HIS A 43 -31.77 35.75 -24.66
CA HIS A 43 -32.71 36.61 -25.39
C HIS A 43 -34.19 36.20 -25.25
N TRP A 44 -34.46 34.96 -24.79
CA TRP A 44 -35.80 34.47 -24.51
C TRP A 44 -36.24 34.73 -23.07
N GLY A 45 -35.34 35.27 -22.25
CA GLY A 45 -35.60 35.56 -20.84
C GLY A 45 -35.27 34.38 -19.89
N TYR A 46 -34.72 33.27 -20.38
CA TYR A 46 -34.32 32.20 -19.50
C TYR A 46 -33.02 32.55 -18.76
N ILE A 47 -32.99 32.25 -17.48
CA ILE A 47 -31.85 32.51 -16.61
C ILE A 47 -31.14 31.20 -16.31
N THR A 48 -29.86 31.16 -16.57
CA THR A 48 -28.99 30.02 -16.23
C THR A 48 -27.99 30.41 -15.16
N LEU A 49 -27.71 29.47 -14.26
CA LEU A 49 -26.60 29.54 -13.33
C LEU A 49 -25.39 28.81 -13.92
N ASN A 50 -24.40 29.58 -14.25
CA ASN A 50 -23.09 29.09 -14.71
C ASN A 50 -22.08 29.20 -13.60
N THR A 51 -20.99 28.47 -13.67
CA THR A 51 -19.85 28.65 -12.77
C THR A 51 -18.54 28.32 -13.44
N ASN A 52 -17.51 29.07 -13.10
CA ASN A 52 -16.13 28.73 -13.41
C ASN A 52 -15.53 28.08 -12.17
N ILE A 53 -15.08 26.84 -12.33
CA ILE A 53 -14.46 26.02 -11.28
C ILE A 53 -12.97 25.93 -11.58
N SER A 54 -12.11 26.45 -10.70
CA SER A 54 -10.66 26.30 -10.86
C SER A 54 -10.22 24.87 -10.53
N LYS A 55 -9.07 24.43 -11.07
CA LYS A 55 -8.50 23.11 -10.81
C LYS A 55 -8.23 22.90 -9.31
N ASN A 56 -8.63 21.72 -8.79
CA ASN A 56 -8.23 21.28 -7.45
C ASN A 56 -6.95 20.45 -7.54
N THR A 57 -5.85 21.02 -7.13
CA THR A 57 -4.53 20.36 -7.14
C THR A 57 -4.21 19.64 -5.83
N THR A 58 -5.12 19.67 -4.86
CA THR A 58 -4.94 19.01 -3.56
C THR A 58 -5.55 17.61 -3.56
N GLU A 59 -5.11 16.74 -2.68
CA GLU A 59 -5.69 15.40 -2.51
C GLU A 59 -7.05 15.42 -1.80
N LYS A 60 -7.47 16.58 -1.27
CA LYS A 60 -8.71 16.71 -0.50
C LYS A 60 -9.86 17.23 -1.36
N THR A 61 -11.03 16.61 -1.21
CA THR A 61 -12.28 17.18 -1.72
C THR A 61 -12.54 18.52 -1.06
N ARG A 62 -12.90 19.54 -1.84
CA ARG A 62 -13.27 20.86 -1.36
C ARG A 62 -14.75 21.14 -1.61
N LYS A 63 -15.35 21.97 -0.78
CA LYS A 63 -16.78 22.29 -0.81
C LYS A 63 -16.98 23.80 -0.83
N ALA A 64 -18.04 24.23 -1.52
CA ALA A 64 -18.49 25.61 -1.56
C ALA A 64 -20.01 25.67 -1.48
N LYS A 65 -20.53 26.87 -1.18
CA LYS A 65 -21.96 27.18 -1.24
C LYS A 65 -22.16 28.32 -2.20
N ILE A 66 -22.98 28.09 -3.22
CA ILE A 66 -23.51 29.15 -4.10
C ILE A 66 -24.82 29.62 -3.51
N VAL A 67 -24.97 30.92 -3.36
CA VAL A 67 -26.20 31.55 -2.90
C VAL A 67 -26.73 32.49 -3.99
N ILE A 68 -27.95 32.24 -4.46
CA ILE A 68 -28.68 33.15 -5.30
C ILE A 68 -29.67 33.87 -4.38
N SER A 69 -29.73 35.17 -4.42
CA SER A 69 -30.63 35.99 -3.58
C SER A 69 -31.20 37.20 -4.35
N ASN A 70 -32.28 37.78 -3.84
CA ASN A 70 -32.67 39.11 -4.27
C ASN A 70 -31.75 40.17 -3.64
N LYS A 71 -31.75 41.39 -4.17
CA LYS A 71 -30.93 42.53 -3.69
C LYS A 71 -31.09 42.82 -2.20
N THR A 72 -32.30 42.67 -1.69
CA THR A 72 -32.62 42.90 -0.26
C THR A 72 -32.24 41.70 0.63
N LYS A 73 -31.84 40.59 0.04
CA LYS A 73 -31.47 39.31 0.74
C LYS A 73 -32.60 38.74 1.60
N THR A 74 -33.85 39.10 1.32
CA THR A 74 -35.05 38.56 2.00
C THR A 74 -35.42 37.18 1.43
N LEU A 75 -35.04 36.90 0.19
CA LEU A 75 -35.22 35.62 -0.48
C LEU A 75 -33.87 35.09 -0.90
N SER A 76 -33.59 33.83 -0.61
CA SER A 76 -32.34 33.17 -1.04
C SER A 76 -32.53 31.69 -1.31
N PHE A 77 -31.72 31.19 -2.24
CA PHE A 77 -31.57 29.77 -2.54
C PHE A 77 -30.10 29.39 -2.42
N THR A 78 -29.82 28.29 -1.74
CA THR A 78 -28.44 27.79 -1.55
C THR A 78 -28.27 26.47 -2.26
N MET A 79 -27.17 26.36 -3.00
CA MET A 79 -26.69 25.12 -3.63
C MET A 79 -25.33 24.77 -3.08
N ASN A 80 -25.12 23.49 -2.71
CA ASN A 80 -23.85 22.97 -2.32
C ASN A 80 -23.07 22.53 -3.56
N VAL A 81 -21.78 22.86 -3.59
CA VAL A 81 -20.87 22.44 -4.64
C VAL A 81 -19.73 21.68 -4.00
N SER A 82 -19.39 20.52 -4.54
CA SER A 82 -18.21 19.75 -4.15
C SER A 82 -17.29 19.55 -5.35
N GLN A 83 -16.00 19.57 -5.11
CA GLN A 83 -15.01 19.24 -6.12
C GLN A 83 -14.04 18.21 -5.55
N SER A 84 -13.88 17.09 -6.24
CA SER A 84 -12.95 16.02 -5.87
C SER A 84 -11.52 16.52 -5.85
N GLY A 85 -10.70 15.91 -5.00
CA GLY A 85 -9.26 16.11 -5.00
C GLY A 85 -8.56 15.25 -6.06
N VAL A 86 -7.25 15.42 -6.13
CA VAL A 86 -6.34 14.55 -6.87
C VAL A 86 -6.39 13.15 -6.26
N LYS A 87 -6.55 12.14 -7.11
CA LYS A 87 -6.42 10.74 -6.73
C LYS A 87 -5.11 10.20 -7.29
N PHE A 88 -4.25 9.70 -6.40
CA PHE A 88 -2.99 9.07 -6.78
C PHE A 88 -2.67 7.94 -5.81
N VAL A 89 -2.96 6.70 -6.20
CA VAL A 89 -2.85 5.52 -5.34
C VAL A 89 -2.06 4.44 -6.07
N PRO A 90 -0.76 4.28 -5.78
CA PRO A 90 0.01 3.13 -6.25
C PRO A 90 -0.53 1.83 -5.65
N SER A 91 -0.47 0.73 -6.41
CA SER A 91 -0.87 -0.61 -5.92
C SER A 91 -0.01 -1.09 -4.75
N GLN A 92 1.21 -0.54 -4.62
CA GLN A 92 2.09 -0.75 -3.48
C GLN A 92 3.08 0.41 -3.34
N THR A 93 3.50 0.70 -2.10
CA THR A 93 4.45 1.77 -1.77
C THR A 93 5.82 1.24 -1.33
N LYS A 94 5.98 -0.08 -1.25
CA LYS A 94 7.25 -0.74 -0.97
C LYS A 94 7.51 -1.81 -2.01
N VAL A 95 8.70 -1.79 -2.60
CA VAL A 95 9.13 -2.74 -3.64
C VAL A 95 10.49 -3.30 -3.27
N GLY A 96 10.56 -4.62 -3.09
CA GLY A 96 11.80 -5.32 -2.78
C GLY A 96 12.38 -6.01 -4.00
N PHE A 97 13.69 -6.07 -4.09
CA PHE A 97 14.46 -6.85 -5.05
C PHE A 97 15.48 -7.71 -4.33
N ASP A 98 15.82 -8.86 -4.90
CA ASP A 98 17.03 -9.59 -4.52
C ASP A 98 18.28 -8.92 -5.12
N LYS A 99 19.47 -9.51 -4.93
CA LYS A 99 20.71 -8.96 -5.46
C LYS A 99 20.83 -9.01 -6.98
N ASN A 100 19.98 -9.79 -7.65
CA ASN A 100 20.04 -9.98 -9.09
C ASN A 100 19.37 -8.81 -9.83
N GLN A 101 19.68 -8.67 -11.11
CA GLN A 101 18.93 -7.75 -11.96
C GLN A 101 17.50 -8.24 -12.14
N SER A 102 16.55 -7.39 -11.85
CA SER A 102 15.14 -7.68 -12.13
C SER A 102 14.29 -6.41 -12.30
N ASN A 103 13.05 -6.59 -12.73
CA ASN A 103 12.09 -5.51 -12.86
C ASN A 103 10.74 -5.92 -12.24
N LYS A 104 10.04 -4.93 -11.72
CA LYS A 104 8.67 -5.06 -11.20
C LYS A 104 7.81 -3.94 -11.74
N THR A 105 6.58 -4.26 -12.09
CA THR A 105 5.61 -3.28 -12.55
C THR A 105 4.51 -3.13 -11.51
N ILE A 106 4.21 -1.89 -11.16
CA ILE A 106 3.10 -1.51 -10.27
C ILE A 106 2.09 -0.67 -11.05
N SER A 107 0.82 -0.80 -10.72
CA SER A 107 -0.24 0.04 -11.28
C SER A 107 -0.49 1.24 -10.37
N ILE A 108 -0.88 2.37 -10.97
CA ILE A 108 -1.22 3.60 -10.27
C ILE A 108 -2.66 3.96 -10.61
N ASN A 109 -3.54 3.96 -9.61
CA ASN A 109 -4.92 4.42 -9.78
C ASN A 109 -4.95 5.94 -9.59
N THR A 110 -5.11 6.67 -10.68
CA THR A 110 -5.00 8.13 -10.69
C THR A 110 -5.99 8.78 -11.65
N ASN A 111 -6.35 10.02 -11.36
CA ASN A 111 -7.16 10.91 -12.22
C ASN A 111 -6.35 12.09 -12.77
N ILE A 112 -5.01 12.07 -12.61
CA ILE A 112 -4.12 13.10 -13.14
C ILE A 112 -3.01 12.49 -13.97
N ASP A 113 -2.40 13.27 -14.83
CA ASP A 113 -1.10 12.95 -15.41
C ASP A 113 0.02 13.12 -14.38
N TRP A 114 1.09 12.34 -14.49
CA TRP A 114 2.14 12.29 -13.49
C TRP A 114 3.52 12.02 -14.08
N GLU A 115 4.52 12.53 -13.39
CA GLU A 115 5.94 12.28 -13.66
C GLU A 115 6.58 11.71 -12.41
N ALA A 116 7.52 10.78 -12.59
CA ALA A 116 8.25 10.16 -11.50
C ALA A 116 9.76 10.26 -11.70
N SER A 117 10.49 10.25 -10.59
CA SER A 117 11.94 10.20 -10.59
C SER A 117 12.47 9.28 -9.49
N SER A 118 13.57 8.59 -9.77
CA SER A 118 14.31 7.81 -8.77
C SER A 118 15.50 8.64 -8.27
N ASN A 119 15.78 8.56 -6.99
CA ASN A 119 16.95 9.22 -6.38
C ASN A 119 18.26 8.42 -6.52
N GLN A 120 18.23 7.25 -7.19
CA GLN A 120 19.38 6.36 -7.33
C GLN A 120 19.54 5.88 -8.77
N SER A 121 20.74 5.93 -9.32
CA SER A 121 21.05 5.49 -10.69
C SER A 121 20.88 3.98 -10.93
N TRP A 122 21.03 3.17 -9.89
CA TRP A 122 20.85 1.72 -9.97
C TRP A 122 19.36 1.29 -10.05
N CYS A 123 18.44 2.19 -9.66
CA CYS A 123 17.01 2.00 -9.66
C CYS A 123 16.40 2.89 -10.75
N THR A 124 16.21 2.34 -11.94
CA THR A 124 15.64 3.06 -13.07
C THR A 124 14.15 2.80 -13.19
N ILE A 125 13.43 3.75 -13.78
CA ILE A 125 11.98 3.68 -13.94
C ILE A 125 11.58 3.94 -15.38
N SER A 126 10.46 3.33 -15.79
CA SER A 126 9.78 3.66 -17.04
C SER A 126 8.27 3.63 -16.82
N ARG A 127 7.57 4.53 -17.52
CA ARG A 127 6.12 4.65 -17.44
C ARG A 127 5.48 4.14 -18.74
N ASN A 128 4.38 3.41 -18.59
CA ASN A 128 3.47 3.07 -19.69
C ASN A 128 2.02 3.25 -19.21
N GLY A 129 1.38 4.34 -19.62
CA GLY A 129 0.07 4.75 -19.12
C GLY A 129 0.09 4.94 -17.60
N ASN A 130 -0.72 4.19 -16.89
CA ASN A 130 -0.78 4.17 -15.44
C ASN A 130 0.06 3.04 -14.79
N ASN A 131 0.96 2.43 -15.55
CA ASN A 131 1.90 1.44 -15.03
C ASN A 131 3.29 2.05 -14.91
N LEU A 132 3.91 1.84 -13.76
CA LEU A 132 5.31 2.19 -13.47
C LEU A 132 6.12 0.90 -13.38
N THR A 133 7.07 0.73 -14.30
CA THR A 133 8.06 -0.34 -14.24
C THR A 133 9.31 0.17 -13.55
N ILE A 134 9.72 -0.53 -12.51
CA ILE A 134 10.90 -0.26 -11.70
C ILE A 134 11.91 -1.35 -12.00
N ARG A 135 13.12 -0.97 -12.39
CA ARG A 135 14.21 -1.88 -12.70
C ARG A 135 15.38 -1.65 -11.76
N ALA A 136 15.84 -2.72 -11.11
CA ALA A 136 17.04 -2.74 -10.31
C ALA A 136 18.19 -3.39 -11.09
N THR A 137 19.38 -2.78 -11.11
CA THR A 137 20.60 -3.39 -11.64
C THR A 137 21.15 -4.44 -10.67
N PRO A 138 22.05 -5.37 -11.11
CA PRO A 138 22.67 -6.32 -10.20
C PRO A 138 23.36 -5.60 -9.04
N TYR A 139 23.35 -6.22 -7.88
CA TYR A 139 23.99 -5.69 -6.68
C TYR A 139 25.01 -6.68 -6.12
N SER A 140 26.28 -6.30 -6.14
CA SER A 140 27.41 -7.08 -5.62
C SER A 140 27.91 -6.63 -4.25
N GLY A 141 27.23 -5.62 -3.64
CA GLY A 141 27.60 -5.16 -2.29
C GLY A 141 27.37 -6.23 -1.23
N SER A 142 28.28 -6.35 -0.28
CA SER A 142 28.27 -7.39 0.75
C SER A 142 27.90 -6.89 2.15
N THR A 143 27.91 -5.58 2.37
CA THR A 143 27.78 -5.02 3.72
C THR A 143 26.35 -4.69 4.14
N ALA A 144 25.52 -4.18 3.23
CA ALA A 144 24.14 -3.78 3.53
C ALA A 144 23.24 -3.91 2.31
N ASN A 145 21.94 -3.95 2.50
CA ASN A 145 20.96 -3.70 1.44
C ASN A 145 21.08 -2.26 0.94
N ARG A 146 20.75 -2.01 -0.32
CA ARG A 146 20.69 -0.64 -0.84
C ARG A 146 19.24 -0.19 -1.03
N LYS A 147 19.02 1.12 -0.86
CA LYS A 147 17.69 1.71 -0.89
C LYS A 147 17.59 2.81 -1.94
N ALA A 148 16.42 2.91 -2.54
CA ALA A 148 16.04 4.02 -3.39
C ALA A 148 14.65 4.52 -3.01
N THR A 149 14.38 5.77 -3.41
CA THR A 149 13.04 6.36 -3.28
C THR A 149 12.61 6.87 -4.65
N ILE A 150 11.41 6.48 -5.06
CA ILE A 150 10.75 7.03 -6.22
C ILE A 150 9.78 8.11 -5.73
N SER A 151 9.92 9.30 -6.26
CA SER A 151 9.09 10.47 -5.95
C SER A 151 8.28 10.87 -7.18
N PHE A 152 7.10 11.43 -6.95
CA PHE A 152 6.19 11.91 -7.99
C PHE A 152 6.08 13.42 -7.90
N LYS A 153 6.20 14.09 -9.05
CA LYS A 153 6.22 15.56 -9.12
C LYS A 153 4.93 16.18 -8.58
N GLY A 154 5.07 17.03 -7.57
CA GLY A 154 3.93 17.72 -6.94
C GLY A 154 3.05 16.85 -6.02
N LEU A 155 3.45 15.61 -5.73
CA LEU A 155 2.71 14.69 -4.85
C LEU A 155 3.51 14.33 -3.61
N SER A 156 2.81 14.06 -2.51
CA SER A 156 3.41 13.60 -1.25
C SER A 156 3.75 12.10 -1.27
N THR A 157 3.07 11.33 -2.12
CA THR A 157 3.24 9.88 -2.27
C THR A 157 4.66 9.55 -2.74
N LYS A 158 5.25 8.50 -2.14
CA LYS A 158 6.57 7.96 -2.49
C LYS A 158 6.50 6.45 -2.54
N ILE A 159 7.42 5.84 -3.31
CA ILE A 159 7.65 4.40 -3.31
C ILE A 159 9.06 4.17 -2.78
N GLU A 160 9.15 3.36 -1.74
CA GLU A 160 10.41 2.88 -1.18
C GLU A 160 10.84 1.63 -1.94
N VAL A 161 12.08 1.61 -2.41
CA VAL A 161 12.69 0.47 -3.08
C VAL A 161 13.85 -0.03 -2.23
N ASP A 162 13.81 -1.31 -1.88
CA ASP A 162 14.89 -1.99 -1.15
C ASP A 162 15.46 -3.10 -2.02
N GLN A 163 16.78 -3.11 -2.24
CA GLN A 163 17.43 -4.23 -2.89
C GLN A 163 18.33 -4.94 -1.90
N SER A 164 18.03 -6.22 -1.68
CA SER A 164 18.79 -7.10 -0.82
C SER A 164 20.18 -7.38 -1.40
N LYS A 165 21.15 -7.55 -0.53
CA LYS A 165 22.45 -8.14 -0.88
C LYS A 165 22.39 -9.66 -1.01
N TYR A 166 21.25 -10.27 -0.74
CA TYR A 166 21.01 -11.71 -0.84
C TYR A 166 20.03 -12.05 -1.96
N ALA A 167 20.16 -13.26 -2.49
CA ALA A 167 19.18 -13.94 -3.32
C ALA A 167 18.77 -15.28 -2.70
N LEU A 168 17.80 -15.96 -3.30
CA LEU A 168 17.43 -17.32 -2.90
C LEU A 168 18.63 -18.27 -3.08
N GLY A 169 18.87 -19.14 -2.09
CA GLY A 169 19.99 -20.08 -2.06
C GLY A 169 21.30 -19.51 -1.50
N ASP A 170 21.37 -18.20 -1.21
CA ASP A 170 22.57 -17.63 -0.59
C ASP A 170 22.72 -18.06 0.86
N GLU A 171 23.96 -18.20 1.29
CA GLU A 171 24.29 -18.32 2.71
C GLU A 171 24.03 -16.98 3.42
N TYR A 172 23.21 -17.04 4.44
CA TYR A 172 22.90 -15.90 5.31
C TYR A 172 23.73 -15.97 6.59
N ASN A 173 24.41 -14.88 6.93
CA ASN A 173 25.20 -14.78 8.16
C ASN A 173 25.21 -13.34 8.67
N GLU A 174 24.19 -12.98 9.47
CA GLU A 174 24.08 -11.65 10.06
C GLU A 174 23.46 -11.71 11.46
N ASN A 175 23.90 -10.83 12.34
CA ASN A 175 23.34 -10.66 13.69
C ASN A 175 23.22 -11.99 14.47
N GLY A 176 24.18 -12.89 14.29
CA GLY A 176 24.14 -14.20 14.92
C GLY A 176 23.25 -15.26 14.24
N VAL A 177 22.48 -14.87 13.25
CA VAL A 177 21.66 -15.79 12.44
C VAL A 177 22.50 -16.34 11.29
N LYS A 178 22.58 -17.68 11.20
CA LYS A 178 23.26 -18.39 10.09
C LYS A 178 22.32 -19.40 9.47
N GLY A 179 22.28 -19.44 8.14
CA GLY A 179 21.47 -20.39 7.38
C GLY A 179 21.41 -20.04 5.91
N GLU A 180 20.48 -20.65 5.19
CA GLU A 180 20.22 -20.43 3.78
C GLU A 180 18.98 -19.54 3.57
N VAL A 181 19.04 -18.62 2.63
CA VAL A 181 17.86 -17.80 2.22
C VAL A 181 16.93 -18.66 1.36
N VAL A 182 15.80 -19.06 1.89
CA VAL A 182 14.86 -19.95 1.19
C VAL A 182 13.60 -19.26 0.67
N TYR A 183 13.30 -18.06 1.15
CA TYR A 183 12.18 -17.27 0.69
C TYR A 183 12.46 -15.78 0.86
N MET A 184 12.05 -14.98 -0.13
CA MET A 184 12.09 -13.52 -0.09
C MET A 184 10.88 -12.94 -0.80
N ASN A 185 10.32 -11.89 -0.22
CA ASN A 185 9.39 -10.98 -0.90
C ASN A 185 9.76 -9.52 -0.56
N ASP A 186 8.87 -8.57 -0.85
CA ASP A 186 9.13 -7.14 -0.66
C ASP A 186 9.34 -6.73 0.81
N THR A 187 8.92 -7.56 1.77
CA THR A 187 8.92 -7.24 3.20
C THR A 187 9.56 -8.30 4.10
N VAL A 188 9.61 -9.56 3.66
CA VAL A 188 9.98 -10.70 4.50
C VAL A 188 11.05 -11.55 3.83
N ARG A 189 11.96 -12.07 4.64
CA ARG A 189 12.94 -13.07 4.28
C ARG A 189 12.88 -14.22 5.27
N TYR A 190 12.83 -15.45 4.77
CA TYR A 190 12.97 -16.65 5.59
C TYR A 190 14.36 -17.24 5.43
N ILE A 191 14.95 -17.59 6.57
CA ILE A 191 16.24 -18.26 6.66
C ILE A 191 16.00 -19.68 7.17
N LYS A 192 16.45 -20.68 6.43
CA LYS A 192 16.42 -22.09 6.84
C LYS A 192 17.73 -22.47 7.51
N LYS A 193 17.65 -23.25 8.58
CA LYS A 193 18.76 -23.98 9.14
C LYS A 193 18.30 -25.38 9.53
N GLU A 194 19.04 -26.38 9.13
CA GLU A 194 18.83 -27.75 9.57
C GLU A 194 19.45 -27.95 10.95
N VAL A 195 18.71 -28.58 11.86
CA VAL A 195 19.11 -28.69 13.28
C VAL A 195 19.29 -30.14 13.72
N GLY A 196 19.17 -31.09 12.81
CA GLY A 196 19.34 -32.52 13.06
C GLY A 196 18.01 -33.28 13.16
N GLU A 197 18.11 -34.57 13.48
CA GLU A 197 16.97 -35.47 13.60
C GLU A 197 16.37 -35.40 15.00
N SER A 198 15.06 -35.55 15.07
CA SER A 198 14.32 -35.59 16.34
C SER A 198 12.95 -36.24 16.13
N ILE A 199 12.33 -36.69 17.21
CA ILE A 199 10.92 -37.01 17.22
C ILE A 199 10.08 -35.76 17.41
N TRP A 200 8.88 -35.75 16.86
CA TRP A 200 7.96 -34.60 16.97
C TRP A 200 7.50 -34.41 18.42
N SER A 201 7.03 -35.52 19.03
CA SER A 201 6.55 -35.57 20.42
C SER A 201 6.90 -36.92 21.06
N THR A 202 7.07 -36.93 22.37
CA THR A 202 7.17 -38.14 23.20
C THR A 202 5.81 -38.70 23.62
N GLU A 203 4.74 -37.92 23.41
CA GLU A 203 3.37 -38.26 23.81
C GLU A 203 2.43 -38.16 22.60
N ASN A 204 1.38 -38.96 22.57
CA ASN A 204 0.33 -38.92 21.55
C ASN A 204 -0.87 -38.13 22.12
N VAL A 205 -0.75 -36.84 22.26
CA VAL A 205 -1.78 -35.95 22.79
C VAL A 205 -1.95 -34.75 21.84
N GLU A 206 -3.20 -34.43 21.52
CA GLU A 206 -3.52 -33.23 20.77
C GLU A 206 -3.13 -31.97 21.57
N THR A 207 -2.32 -31.11 20.96
CA THR A 207 -1.83 -29.88 21.60
C THR A 207 -2.60 -28.64 21.17
N GLY A 208 -3.29 -28.70 20.04
CA GLY A 208 -3.89 -27.58 19.35
C GLY A 208 -2.90 -26.76 18.49
N ALA A 209 -1.69 -27.26 18.26
CA ALA A 209 -0.73 -26.68 17.33
C ALA A 209 -1.08 -27.06 15.87
N ASN A 210 -2.23 -26.61 15.39
CA ASN A 210 -2.84 -27.04 14.15
C ASN A 210 -2.86 -25.98 13.02
N ASP A 211 -2.21 -24.84 13.21
CA ASP A 211 -2.08 -23.83 12.16
C ASP A 211 -1.17 -24.35 11.04
N LYS A 212 -1.74 -24.54 9.84
CA LYS A 212 -1.02 -25.05 8.68
C LYS A 212 -0.16 -24.02 7.97
N TYR A 213 -0.28 -22.74 8.32
CA TYR A 213 0.35 -21.61 7.64
C TYR A 213 1.35 -20.84 8.50
N ASP A 214 1.31 -20.98 9.82
CA ASP A 214 2.10 -20.18 10.75
C ASP A 214 2.72 -21.03 11.86
N GLY A 215 3.98 -21.42 11.66
CA GLY A 215 4.73 -22.21 12.63
C GLY A 215 5.06 -21.44 13.92
N MET A 216 5.13 -20.10 13.89
CA MET A 216 5.31 -19.32 15.11
C MET A 216 4.10 -19.42 16.05
N LYS A 217 2.89 -19.43 15.49
CA LYS A 217 1.67 -19.67 16.30
C LYS A 217 1.68 -21.03 16.93
N ASN A 218 2.03 -22.08 16.16
CA ASN A 218 2.14 -23.43 16.68
C ASN A 218 3.20 -23.51 17.80
N MET A 219 4.37 -22.90 17.60
CA MET A 219 5.40 -22.80 18.63
C MET A 219 4.88 -22.10 19.90
N ALA A 220 4.07 -21.04 19.76
CA ALA A 220 3.47 -20.35 20.90
C ALA A 220 2.45 -21.20 21.66
N VAL A 221 1.74 -22.12 20.98
CA VAL A 221 0.86 -23.09 21.63
C VAL A 221 1.69 -24.10 22.43
N ILE A 222 2.68 -24.73 21.80
CA ILE A 222 3.54 -25.74 22.44
C ILE A 222 4.26 -25.16 23.66
N LYS A 223 4.76 -23.94 23.60
CA LYS A 223 5.46 -23.27 24.72
C LYS A 223 4.61 -23.06 25.97
N LYS A 224 3.30 -23.13 25.88
CA LYS A 224 2.40 -23.03 27.06
C LYS A 224 2.30 -24.34 27.84
N ILE A 225 2.73 -25.46 27.27
CA ILE A 225 2.64 -26.78 27.89
C ILE A 225 3.80 -26.90 28.90
N SER A 226 3.49 -27.29 30.14
CA SER A 226 4.53 -27.53 31.15
C SER A 226 5.46 -28.67 30.71
N GLY A 227 6.77 -28.44 30.79
CA GLY A 227 7.79 -29.43 30.37
C GLY A 227 7.91 -29.62 28.86
N TRP A 228 7.36 -28.74 28.06
CA TRP A 228 7.30 -28.84 26.59
C TRP A 228 8.63 -29.18 25.92
N LYS A 229 9.76 -28.70 26.43
CA LYS A 229 11.08 -28.99 25.81
C LYS A 229 11.43 -30.47 25.79
N ASN A 230 10.98 -31.23 26.81
CA ASN A 230 11.15 -32.68 26.87
C ASN A 230 10.07 -33.43 26.11
N LEU A 231 8.85 -32.90 26.12
CA LEU A 231 7.68 -33.51 25.47
C LEU A 231 7.67 -33.34 23.95
N TYR A 232 8.21 -32.24 23.44
CA TYR A 232 8.23 -31.86 22.01
C TYR A 232 9.66 -31.53 21.52
N PRO A 233 10.52 -32.53 21.40
CA PRO A 233 11.95 -32.34 21.10
C PRO A 233 12.22 -31.61 19.77
N ALA A 234 11.41 -31.84 18.72
CA ALA A 234 11.57 -31.14 17.43
C ALA A 234 11.41 -29.61 17.59
N PHE A 235 10.44 -29.16 18.40
CA PHE A 235 10.25 -27.75 18.72
C PHE A 235 11.40 -27.22 19.57
N ALA A 236 11.88 -28.02 20.54
CA ALA A 236 12.98 -27.65 21.42
C ALA A 236 14.29 -27.42 20.65
N LEU A 237 14.58 -28.25 19.65
CA LEU A 237 15.75 -28.05 18.76
C LEU A 237 15.69 -26.70 18.00
N CYS A 238 14.53 -26.36 17.46
CA CYS A 238 14.35 -25.06 16.80
C CYS A 238 14.46 -23.90 17.79
N ASP A 239 13.86 -24.04 18.98
CA ASP A 239 13.93 -23.03 20.03
C ASP A 239 15.36 -22.80 20.55
N ALA A 240 16.19 -23.80 20.56
CA ALA A 240 17.59 -23.71 21.00
C ALA A 240 18.43 -22.75 20.15
N LEU A 241 17.98 -22.42 18.94
CA LEU A 241 18.59 -21.41 18.07
C LEU A 241 18.21 -19.97 18.51
N ASN A 242 17.18 -19.81 19.34
CA ASN A 242 16.79 -18.53 19.91
C ASN A 242 17.68 -18.22 21.12
N THR A 243 18.82 -17.60 20.88
CA THR A 243 19.80 -17.21 21.91
C THR A 243 19.70 -15.71 22.17
N SER A 244 20.49 -15.21 23.15
CA SER A 244 20.52 -13.76 23.44
C SER A 244 20.83 -12.96 22.16
N GLY A 245 19.90 -12.10 21.77
CA GLY A 245 19.97 -11.26 20.56
C GLY A 245 19.54 -11.93 19.26
N VAL A 246 19.23 -13.23 19.26
CA VAL A 246 18.70 -13.96 18.10
C VAL A 246 17.34 -14.56 18.46
N THR A 247 16.29 -14.14 17.77
CA THR A 247 14.92 -14.62 17.99
C THR A 247 14.22 -14.92 16.66
N GLY A 248 13.10 -15.65 16.74
CA GLY A 248 12.27 -15.92 15.56
C GLY A 248 12.55 -17.27 14.90
N TRP A 249 13.38 -18.13 15.48
CA TRP A 249 13.51 -19.52 15.06
C TRP A 249 12.32 -20.35 15.58
N TYR A 250 11.73 -21.14 14.70
CA TYR A 250 10.58 -22.00 14.99
C TYR A 250 10.55 -23.19 14.06
N LEU A 251 9.84 -24.26 14.44
CA LEU A 251 9.53 -25.38 13.57
C LEU A 251 8.45 -24.92 12.56
N PRO A 252 8.71 -24.99 11.24
CA PRO A 252 7.81 -24.43 10.24
C PRO A 252 6.47 -25.18 10.20
N ALA A 253 5.40 -24.48 9.88
CA ALA A 253 4.10 -25.08 9.58
C ALA A 253 4.11 -25.81 8.23
N TYR A 254 3.11 -26.65 7.99
CA TYR A 254 3.02 -27.50 6.80
C TYR A 254 3.19 -26.73 5.49
N TYR A 255 2.47 -25.63 5.30
CA TYR A 255 2.57 -24.83 4.07
C TYR A 255 3.81 -23.94 4.03
N GLU A 256 4.40 -23.57 5.14
CA GLU A 256 5.72 -22.92 5.14
C GLU A 256 6.80 -23.89 4.65
N LEU A 257 6.74 -25.14 5.14
CA LEU A 257 7.68 -26.18 4.73
C LEU A 257 7.54 -26.51 3.24
N SER A 258 6.32 -26.79 2.77
CA SER A 258 6.06 -27.24 1.39
C SER A 258 6.18 -26.12 0.35
N ASN A 259 5.78 -24.89 0.67
CA ASN A 259 5.69 -23.81 -0.32
C ASN A 259 6.86 -22.84 -0.28
N ARG A 260 7.49 -22.66 0.88
CA ARG A 260 8.56 -21.67 1.08
C ARG A 260 9.94 -22.30 1.26
N ILE A 261 10.05 -23.28 2.13
CA ILE A 261 11.35 -23.93 2.45
C ILE A 261 11.70 -24.95 1.38
N ARG A 262 10.75 -25.79 0.94
CA ARG A 262 10.89 -26.80 -0.12
C ARG A 262 12.19 -27.61 0.02
N PRO A 263 12.39 -28.36 1.09
CA PRO A 263 13.59 -29.16 1.26
C PRO A 263 13.72 -30.15 0.10
N ALA A 264 14.91 -30.28 -0.45
CA ALA A 264 15.14 -31.04 -1.68
C ALA A 264 14.99 -32.55 -1.51
N ASN A 265 15.38 -33.09 -0.36
CA ASN A 265 15.34 -34.54 -0.04
C ASN A 265 15.15 -34.72 1.46
N GLY A 266 14.51 -35.84 1.85
CA GLY A 266 14.36 -36.23 3.24
C GLY A 266 12.93 -36.08 3.78
N THR A 267 12.73 -36.56 5.00
CA THR A 267 11.50 -36.41 5.78
C THR A 267 11.69 -35.29 6.79
N TYR A 268 10.79 -34.36 6.81
CA TYR A 268 10.84 -33.18 7.68
C TYR A 268 9.58 -33.05 8.51
N TRP A 269 9.74 -32.71 9.78
CA TRP A 269 8.61 -32.38 10.64
C TRP A 269 8.07 -31.00 10.32
N SER A 270 6.76 -30.90 10.27
CA SER A 270 6.06 -29.61 10.37
C SER A 270 5.57 -29.40 11.80
N SER A 271 5.36 -28.15 12.18
CA SER A 271 4.77 -27.81 13.49
C SER A 271 3.25 -28.05 13.56
N SER A 272 2.61 -28.35 12.42
CA SER A 272 1.17 -28.56 12.36
C SER A 272 0.82 -29.99 12.71
N GLU A 273 -0.05 -30.18 13.68
CA GLU A 273 -0.72 -31.45 13.92
C GLU A 273 -1.60 -31.82 12.72
N SER A 274 -1.66 -33.09 12.39
CA SER A 274 -2.44 -33.66 11.26
C SER A 274 -3.81 -34.12 11.72
#